data_795197da7f5e4e4592f8f271181b7668
#
_entry.id   795197da7f5e4e4592f8f271181b7668
#
_cell.length_a   1.000
_cell.length_b   1.000
_cell.length_c   1.000
_cell.angle_alpha   90.00
_cell.angle_beta   90.00
_cell.angle_gamma   90.00
#
_symmetry.space_group_name_H-M   'P 1'
#
loop_
_entity.id
_entity.type
_entity.pdbx_description
1 polymer ?
#
loop_
_entity_poly.entity_id
_entity_poly.type
_entity_poly.pdbx_seq_one_letter_code
_entity_poly.pdbx_strand_id
1 'polypeptide(L)'
;APAFSDACDREGMLFWSEVSFWGTAGPKVDGGWTASAYPVKEQDIEGFERNVLRQLEEMIRIHRNHPSVFVWSMCNEPFFTDGKTIPGVKSLLKKMVDTAHRLDPTRKAAVGGAQRPLGKDRIDGIGDVAGYNGDGANIADFQQPGIPSVVTEYGSTTAGRPGKYMAGWGDLGRDEGWKGREWRSGQAIWCGFDHGSIFGENMARMGIVDYFRLPKRAWYWYRNEYGHEAPPAWPQEGV
;
A
#
# COMPACT_ATOMS: atom_id res chain seq x y z
N ALA A 1 -2.47 12.35 -9.62
CA ALA A 1 -2.59 13.35 -10.69
C ALA A 1 -3.86 13.06 -11.48
N PRO A 2 -4.64 14.07 -11.96
CA PRO A 2 -5.89 13.84 -12.69
C PRO A 2 -5.73 12.87 -13.87
N ALA A 3 -4.68 13.03 -14.67
CA ALA A 3 -4.40 12.14 -15.80
C ALA A 3 -4.29 10.66 -15.44
N PHE A 4 -3.85 10.33 -14.21
CA PHE A 4 -3.81 8.95 -13.74
C PHE A 4 -5.22 8.41 -13.47
N SER A 5 -6.05 9.20 -12.78
CA SER A 5 -7.43 8.82 -12.49
C SER A 5 -8.25 8.70 -13.78
N ASP A 6 -8.06 9.64 -14.74
CA ASP A 6 -8.69 9.56 -16.06
C ASP A 6 -8.28 8.28 -16.82
N ALA A 7 -7.01 7.88 -16.68
CA ALA A 7 -6.54 6.63 -17.28
C ALA A 7 -7.18 5.41 -16.62
N CYS A 8 -7.25 5.38 -15.27
CA CYS A 8 -7.91 4.30 -14.55
C CYS A 8 -9.39 4.17 -14.95
N ASP A 9 -10.11 5.31 -15.06
CA ASP A 9 -11.51 5.33 -15.50
C ASP A 9 -11.65 4.74 -16.89
N ARG A 10 -10.79 5.15 -17.83
CA ARG A 10 -10.85 4.71 -19.23
C ARG A 10 -10.49 3.22 -19.40
N GLU A 11 -9.50 2.75 -18.64
CA GLU A 11 -9.01 1.37 -18.71
C GLU A 11 -9.81 0.41 -17.81
N GLY A 12 -10.78 0.91 -17.04
CA GLY A 12 -11.58 0.10 -16.12
C GLY A 12 -10.78 -0.43 -14.91
N MET A 13 -9.73 0.28 -14.51
CA MET A 13 -8.87 -0.12 -13.38
C MET A 13 -9.41 0.42 -12.05
N LEU A 14 -9.50 -0.44 -11.05
CA LEU A 14 -9.84 -0.01 -9.70
C LEU A 14 -8.68 0.78 -9.09
N PHE A 15 -9.00 1.93 -8.50
CA PHE A 15 -8.03 2.82 -7.88
C PHE A 15 -8.25 2.92 -6.36
N TRP A 16 -7.28 2.38 -5.62
CA TRP A 16 -7.13 2.58 -4.18
C TRP A 16 -6.47 3.94 -3.95
N SER A 17 -7.27 4.95 -3.58
CA SER A 17 -6.77 6.31 -3.42
C SER A 17 -6.33 6.56 -1.97
N GLU A 18 -5.07 6.90 -1.77
CA GLU A 18 -4.44 6.93 -0.45
C GLU A 18 -3.81 8.29 -0.13
N VAL A 19 -3.99 8.73 1.12
CA VAL A 19 -3.34 9.92 1.68
C VAL A 19 -1.89 9.57 2.06
N SER A 20 -0.99 10.52 1.84
CA SER A 20 0.43 10.37 2.19
C SER A 20 0.70 10.43 3.71
N PHE A 21 -0.07 9.69 4.49
CA PHE A 21 0.18 9.45 5.90
C PHE A 21 0.91 8.11 6.04
N TRP A 22 2.23 8.18 6.07
CA TRP A 22 3.11 7.02 6.08
C TRP A 22 4.16 7.11 7.19
N GLY A 23 4.63 5.97 7.65
CA GLY A 23 5.33 5.81 8.90
C GLY A 23 6.83 5.82 8.91
N THR A 24 7.61 6.14 7.87
CA THR A 24 9.08 6.07 7.98
C THR A 24 9.83 7.13 7.18
N ALA A 25 9.34 8.33 7.13
CA ALA A 25 9.91 9.39 6.28
C ALA A 25 11.12 10.12 6.90
N GLY A 26 11.99 9.46 7.64
CA GLY A 26 13.13 10.12 8.24
C GLY A 26 14.47 9.49 7.89
N PRO A 27 15.56 10.21 8.16
CA PRO A 27 16.88 9.68 7.95
C PRO A 27 17.13 8.46 8.82
N LYS A 28 17.85 7.51 8.28
CA LYS A 28 18.32 6.35 9.02
C LYS A 28 19.52 6.77 9.86
N VAL A 29 19.43 6.58 11.18
CA VAL A 29 20.53 6.83 12.13
C VAL A 29 20.82 5.52 12.87
N ASP A 30 22.08 5.12 12.96
CA ASP A 30 22.56 3.95 13.70
C ASP A 30 21.76 2.65 13.47
N GLY A 31 21.42 2.41 12.21
CA GLY A 31 20.74 1.18 11.80
C GLY A 31 19.22 1.16 12.01
N GLY A 32 18.62 2.22 12.54
CA GLY A 32 17.19 2.35 12.79
C GLY A 32 16.54 3.51 12.04
N TRP A 33 15.22 3.45 11.95
CA TRP A 33 14.40 4.57 11.47
C TRP A 33 14.17 5.55 12.61
N THR A 34 14.45 6.83 12.39
CA THR A 34 14.30 7.87 13.41
C THR A 34 13.03 8.66 13.33
N ALA A 35 12.33 8.57 12.20
CA ALA A 35 11.08 9.29 12.03
C ALA A 35 9.88 8.46 12.46
N SER A 36 9.08 9.07 13.29
CA SER A 36 7.76 8.58 13.65
C SER A 36 6.73 9.02 12.61
N ALA A 37 5.79 8.16 12.25
CA ALA A 37 4.65 8.51 11.41
C ALA A 37 3.81 9.63 12.02
N TYR A 38 3.77 9.69 13.32
CA TYR A 38 3.04 10.70 14.07
C TYR A 38 4.01 11.52 14.95
N PRO A 39 3.81 12.84 15.10
CA PRO A 39 4.70 13.69 15.86
C PRO A 39 4.89 13.23 17.30
N VAL A 40 6.15 13.24 17.74
CA VAL A 40 6.53 12.93 19.14
C VAL A 40 6.46 14.19 20.02
N LYS A 41 6.66 15.36 19.41
CA LYS A 41 6.60 16.66 20.10
C LYS A 41 5.18 17.19 20.07
N GLU A 42 4.63 17.50 21.22
CA GLU A 42 3.25 17.99 21.36
C GLU A 42 2.96 19.23 20.51
N GLN A 43 3.90 20.16 20.45
CA GLN A 43 3.78 21.38 19.65
C GLN A 43 3.58 21.15 18.15
N ASP A 44 3.97 20.01 17.62
CA ASP A 44 3.89 19.69 16.19
C ASP A 44 2.58 18.97 15.83
N ILE A 45 1.84 18.45 16.83
CA ILE A 45 0.67 17.58 16.63
C ILE A 45 -0.45 18.32 15.89
N GLU A 46 -0.85 19.48 16.38
CA GLU A 46 -1.99 20.23 15.78
C GLU A 46 -1.75 20.57 14.31
N GLY A 47 -0.55 21.06 14.01
CA GLY A 47 -0.17 21.40 12.63
C GLY A 47 -0.15 20.19 11.72
N PHE A 48 0.36 19.07 12.22
CA PHE A 48 0.41 17.81 11.49
C PHE A 48 -0.99 17.28 11.21
N GLU A 49 -1.84 17.11 12.23
CA GLU A 49 -3.21 16.59 12.07
C GLU A 49 -4.03 17.45 11.11
N ARG A 50 -3.96 18.77 11.25
CA ARG A 50 -4.63 19.71 10.35
C ARG A 50 -4.17 19.52 8.89
N ASN A 51 -2.87 19.35 8.67
CA ASN A 51 -2.33 19.14 7.33
C ASN A 51 -2.78 17.79 6.72
N VAL A 52 -2.75 16.70 7.49
CA VAL A 52 -3.23 15.39 7.04
C VAL A 52 -4.71 15.43 6.67
N LEU A 53 -5.55 16.01 7.51
CA LEU A 53 -7.00 16.15 7.24
C LEU A 53 -7.25 17.02 6.00
N ARG A 54 -6.50 18.11 5.82
CA ARG A 54 -6.59 18.95 4.62
C ARG A 54 -6.23 18.17 3.36
N GLN A 55 -5.14 17.38 3.38
CA GLN A 55 -4.76 16.56 2.24
C GLN A 55 -5.84 15.51 1.91
N LEU A 56 -6.45 14.89 2.92
CA LEU A 56 -7.57 13.98 2.73
C LEU A 56 -8.76 14.67 2.06
N GLU A 57 -9.15 15.85 2.55
CA GLU A 57 -10.26 16.64 1.98
C GLU A 57 -9.98 17.02 0.51
N GLU A 58 -8.77 17.49 0.23
CA GLU A 58 -8.35 17.84 -1.13
C GLU A 58 -8.39 16.62 -2.06
N MET A 59 -7.84 15.48 -1.61
CA MET A 59 -7.85 14.23 -2.36
C MET A 59 -9.27 13.79 -2.72
N ILE A 60 -10.18 13.77 -1.75
CA ILE A 60 -11.57 13.38 -1.98
C ILE A 60 -12.26 14.36 -2.94
N ARG A 61 -12.12 15.67 -2.74
CA ARG A 61 -12.73 16.69 -3.62
C ARG A 61 -12.27 16.62 -5.06
N ILE A 62 -10.98 16.29 -5.27
CA ILE A 62 -10.40 16.18 -6.61
C ILE A 62 -10.88 14.89 -7.30
N HIS A 63 -10.94 13.77 -6.56
CA HIS A 63 -11.07 12.45 -7.16
C HIS A 63 -12.45 11.79 -7.00
N ARG A 64 -13.37 12.34 -6.21
CA ARG A 64 -14.67 11.70 -5.93
C ARG A 64 -15.56 11.45 -7.16
N ASN A 65 -15.33 12.17 -8.25
CA ASN A 65 -16.09 11.99 -9.48
C ASN A 65 -15.49 10.94 -10.43
N HIS A 66 -14.36 10.32 -10.06
CA HIS A 66 -13.75 9.23 -10.81
C HIS A 66 -14.35 7.89 -10.41
N PRO A 67 -15.03 7.18 -11.31
CA PRO A 67 -15.64 5.87 -11.00
C PRO A 67 -14.61 4.79 -10.67
N SER A 68 -13.38 4.92 -11.13
CA SER A 68 -12.27 4.02 -10.79
C SER A 68 -11.92 4.03 -9.32
N VAL A 69 -12.11 5.15 -8.61
CA VAL A 69 -11.83 5.22 -7.17
C VAL A 69 -12.88 4.43 -6.41
N PHE A 70 -12.49 3.29 -5.85
CA PHE A 70 -13.42 2.41 -5.13
C PHE A 70 -13.34 2.54 -3.61
N VAL A 71 -12.25 3.11 -3.08
CA VAL A 71 -11.99 3.26 -1.65
C VAL A 71 -11.10 4.47 -1.39
N TRP A 72 -11.30 5.11 -0.24
CA TRP A 72 -10.42 6.14 0.31
C TRP A 72 -9.54 5.52 1.39
N SER A 73 -8.23 5.50 1.20
CA SER A 73 -7.29 4.98 2.18
C SER A 73 -6.69 6.09 3.02
N MET A 74 -6.73 5.90 4.33
CA MET A 74 -6.32 6.91 5.30
C MET A 74 -4.80 6.97 5.48
N CYS A 75 -4.09 5.88 5.19
CA CYS A 75 -2.65 5.78 5.48
C CYS A 75 -2.00 4.58 4.82
N ASN A 76 -0.66 4.55 4.86
CA ASN A 76 0.14 3.34 4.69
C ASN A 76 1.07 3.15 5.89
N GLU A 77 1.01 1.98 6.53
CA GLU A 77 1.95 1.55 7.59
C GLU A 77 2.20 2.59 8.72
N PRO A 78 1.19 3.23 9.29
CA PRO A 78 1.36 4.29 10.28
C PRO A 78 1.89 3.77 11.62
N PHE A 79 2.10 2.46 11.75
CA PHE A 79 2.68 1.81 12.91
C PHE A 79 4.20 1.99 13.02
N PHE A 80 4.89 2.43 11.96
CA PHE A 80 6.27 2.89 12.05
C PHE A 80 6.30 4.24 12.80
N THR A 81 6.07 4.16 14.10
CA THR A 81 5.93 5.33 14.97
C THR A 81 6.44 4.99 16.38
N ASP A 82 6.71 6.01 17.18
CA ASP A 82 7.01 5.81 18.60
C ASP A 82 5.77 5.19 19.29
N GLY A 83 5.97 4.16 20.10
CA GLY A 83 4.88 3.48 20.80
C GLY A 83 4.00 4.41 21.64
N LYS A 84 4.57 5.53 22.13
CA LYS A 84 3.84 6.55 22.87
C LYS A 84 2.85 7.33 22.01
N THR A 85 3.04 7.34 20.69
CA THR A 85 2.20 8.08 19.75
C THR A 85 1.06 7.25 19.15
N ILE A 86 1.00 5.95 19.41
CA ILE A 86 -0.07 5.07 18.92
C ILE A 86 -1.47 5.59 19.25
N PRO A 87 -1.77 6.10 20.46
CA PRO A 87 -3.08 6.69 20.75
C PRO A 87 -3.41 7.88 19.82
N GLY A 88 -2.44 8.73 19.50
CA GLY A 88 -2.58 9.82 18.55
C GLY A 88 -2.87 9.33 17.13
N VAL A 89 -2.13 8.34 16.65
CA VAL A 89 -2.39 7.68 15.36
C VAL A 89 -3.83 7.17 15.30
N LYS A 90 -4.29 6.43 16.31
CA LYS A 90 -5.66 5.90 16.36
C LYS A 90 -6.72 7.00 16.36
N SER A 91 -6.48 8.08 17.10
CA SER A 91 -7.37 9.25 17.15
C SER A 91 -7.45 9.94 15.79
N LEU A 92 -6.30 10.16 15.15
CA LEU A 92 -6.24 10.78 13.82
C LEU A 92 -6.94 9.92 12.76
N LEU A 93 -6.67 8.60 12.74
CA LEU A 93 -7.33 7.69 11.80
C LEU A 93 -8.86 7.73 11.92
N LYS A 94 -9.41 7.78 13.14
CA LYS A 94 -10.85 7.96 13.35
C LYS A 94 -11.37 9.27 12.76
N LYS A 95 -10.69 10.38 13.04
CA LYS A 95 -11.03 11.70 12.45
C LYS A 95 -11.01 11.67 10.92
N MET A 96 -10.03 10.95 10.34
CA MET A 96 -9.92 10.81 8.89
C MET A 96 -11.05 9.99 8.30
N VAL A 97 -11.41 8.85 8.91
CA VAL A 97 -12.55 8.01 8.49
C VAL A 97 -13.85 8.80 8.55
N ASP A 98 -14.12 9.51 9.66
CA ASP A 98 -15.30 10.36 9.82
C ASP A 98 -15.34 11.47 8.76
N THR A 99 -14.19 12.05 8.43
CA THR A 99 -14.07 13.07 7.38
C THR A 99 -14.36 12.49 6.00
N ALA A 100 -13.84 11.30 5.70
CA ALA A 100 -14.09 10.63 4.43
C ALA A 100 -15.59 10.32 4.25
N HIS A 101 -16.24 9.75 5.25
CA HIS A 101 -17.67 9.46 5.24
C HIS A 101 -18.53 10.73 5.06
N ARG A 102 -18.14 11.83 5.69
CA ARG A 102 -18.84 13.13 5.57
C ARG A 102 -18.73 13.72 4.17
N LEU A 103 -17.56 13.59 3.54
CA LEU A 103 -17.28 14.18 2.22
C LEU A 103 -17.73 13.30 1.05
N ASP A 104 -17.70 12.00 1.23
CA ASP A 104 -18.14 11.02 0.25
C ASP A 104 -18.75 9.78 0.94
N PRO A 105 -20.05 9.79 1.25
CA PRO A 105 -20.73 8.66 1.87
C PRO A 105 -20.94 7.47 0.91
N THR A 106 -20.56 7.60 -0.35
CA THR A 106 -20.77 6.56 -1.36
C THR A 106 -19.64 5.53 -1.40
N ARG A 107 -18.47 5.86 -0.84
CA ARG A 107 -17.29 4.99 -0.81
C ARG A 107 -16.86 4.66 0.61
N LYS A 108 -16.23 3.51 0.73
CA LYS A 108 -15.67 3.02 1.99
C LYS A 108 -14.36 3.72 2.34
N ALA A 109 -14.09 3.85 3.63
CA ALA A 109 -12.82 4.33 4.16
C ALA A 109 -11.95 3.15 4.61
N ALA A 110 -10.72 3.07 4.14
CA ALA A 110 -9.79 2.00 4.45
C ALA A 110 -8.63 2.47 5.32
N VAL A 111 -8.05 1.55 6.07
CA VAL A 111 -6.76 1.75 6.75
C VAL A 111 -5.74 0.85 6.06
N GLY A 112 -4.84 1.44 5.29
CA GLY A 112 -3.81 0.75 4.53
C GLY A 112 -2.61 0.34 5.37
N GLY A 113 -1.97 -0.78 5.03
CA GLY A 113 -0.81 -1.26 5.76
C GLY A 113 -1.05 -1.48 7.26
N ALA A 114 -2.20 -2.01 7.66
CA ALA A 114 -2.67 -2.06 9.04
C ALA A 114 -2.27 -3.33 9.81
N GLN A 115 -1.27 -4.08 9.34
CA GLN A 115 -0.82 -5.34 9.94
C GLN A 115 -0.10 -5.19 11.29
N ARG A 116 -0.02 -4.00 11.83
CA ARG A 116 0.55 -3.67 13.15
C ARG A 116 -0.11 -2.39 13.69
N PRO A 117 -0.03 -2.17 15.01
CA PRO A 117 0.41 -3.12 16.05
C PRO A 117 -0.59 -4.24 16.28
N LEU A 118 -0.16 -5.28 16.98
CA LEU A 118 -1.01 -6.40 17.40
C LEU A 118 -1.78 -6.10 18.69
N GLY A 119 -2.72 -6.95 19.03
CA GLY A 119 -3.46 -6.91 20.29
C GLY A 119 -4.39 -5.70 20.40
N LYS A 120 -4.45 -5.10 21.59
CA LYS A 120 -5.37 -3.97 21.92
C LYS A 120 -5.11 -2.70 21.12
N ASP A 121 -3.91 -2.58 20.56
CA ASP A 121 -3.49 -1.39 19.83
C ASP A 121 -3.72 -1.51 18.30
N ARG A 122 -4.35 -2.58 17.86
CA ARG A 122 -4.72 -2.79 16.45
C ARG A 122 -5.45 -1.57 15.88
N ILE A 123 -5.17 -1.29 14.60
CA ILE A 123 -5.71 -0.16 13.85
C ILE A 123 -6.59 -0.60 12.67
N ASP A 124 -6.50 -1.86 12.27
CA ASP A 124 -7.18 -2.42 11.10
C ASP A 124 -8.71 -2.36 11.16
N GLY A 125 -9.29 -2.37 12.35
CA GLY A 125 -10.74 -2.23 12.55
C GLY A 125 -11.26 -0.78 12.68
N ILE A 126 -10.42 0.24 12.43
CA ILE A 126 -10.86 1.64 12.54
C ILE A 126 -11.67 2.09 11.33
N GLY A 127 -11.33 1.59 10.13
CA GLY A 127 -12.06 1.88 8.90
C GLY A 127 -13.09 0.81 8.55
N ASP A 128 -13.68 0.94 7.37
CA ASP A 128 -14.62 -0.05 6.80
C ASP A 128 -13.91 -1.22 6.12
N VAL A 129 -12.67 -1.00 5.69
CA VAL A 129 -11.83 -1.98 4.96
C VAL A 129 -10.44 -1.99 5.59
N ALA A 130 -9.94 -3.19 5.85
CA ALA A 130 -8.56 -3.38 6.33
C ALA A 130 -7.61 -3.63 5.15
N GLY A 131 -6.50 -2.89 5.09
CA GLY A 131 -5.40 -3.15 4.18
C GLY A 131 -4.21 -3.76 4.91
N TYR A 132 -3.64 -4.83 4.39
CA TYR A 132 -2.46 -5.47 4.98
C TYR A 132 -1.32 -5.54 3.98
N ASN A 133 -0.12 -5.21 4.44
CA ASN A 133 1.08 -5.32 3.63
C ASN A 133 1.85 -6.60 3.94
N GLY A 134 2.53 -7.12 2.96
CA GLY A 134 3.54 -8.16 3.06
C GLY A 134 3.22 -9.29 4.04
N ASP A 135 3.92 -9.26 5.16
CA ASP A 135 3.83 -10.26 6.23
C ASP A 135 2.46 -10.31 6.93
N GLY A 136 1.74 -9.20 6.97
CA GLY A 136 0.41 -9.13 7.57
C GLY A 136 -0.59 -10.10 6.96
N ALA A 137 -0.44 -10.39 5.67
CA ALA A 137 -1.28 -11.36 4.99
C ALA A 137 -1.19 -12.79 5.54
N ASN A 138 -0.10 -13.12 6.20
CA ASN A 138 0.17 -14.45 6.76
C ASN A 138 -0.07 -14.55 8.27
N ILE A 139 -0.33 -13.43 8.96
CA ILE A 139 -0.58 -13.40 10.39
C ILE A 139 -2.03 -13.82 10.66
N ALA A 140 -2.22 -14.86 11.45
CA ALA A 140 -3.55 -15.44 11.72
C ALA A 140 -4.55 -14.42 12.27
N ASP A 141 -4.10 -13.48 13.10
CA ASP A 141 -4.94 -12.43 13.70
C ASP A 141 -5.63 -11.53 12.66
N PHE A 142 -5.07 -11.42 11.44
CA PHE A 142 -5.59 -10.60 10.37
C PHE A 142 -6.33 -11.38 9.28
N GLN A 143 -6.47 -12.70 9.41
CA GLN A 143 -7.18 -13.53 8.45
C GLN A 143 -8.71 -13.45 8.60
N GLN A 144 -9.20 -13.03 9.75
CA GLN A 144 -10.62 -12.84 10.02
C GLN A 144 -10.85 -11.51 10.77
N PRO A 145 -10.63 -10.37 10.14
CA PRO A 145 -10.74 -9.07 10.80
C PRO A 145 -12.19 -8.64 11.13
N GLY A 146 -13.20 -9.37 10.65
CA GLY A 146 -14.61 -9.04 10.81
C GLY A 146 -15.13 -7.96 9.85
N ILE A 147 -14.26 -7.42 9.00
CA ILE A 147 -14.56 -6.47 7.93
C ILE A 147 -13.86 -6.92 6.63
N PRO A 148 -14.28 -6.42 5.45
CA PRO A 148 -13.56 -6.70 4.21
C PRO A 148 -12.08 -6.35 4.32
N SER A 149 -11.23 -7.17 3.75
CA SER A 149 -9.78 -6.95 3.78
C SER A 149 -9.14 -7.12 2.41
N VAL A 150 -8.10 -6.33 2.17
CA VAL A 150 -7.28 -6.34 0.95
C VAL A 150 -5.82 -6.49 1.35
N VAL A 151 -5.06 -7.31 0.64
CA VAL A 151 -3.61 -7.28 0.73
C VAL A 151 -3.11 -6.15 -0.16
N THR A 152 -2.71 -5.05 0.46
CA THR A 152 -2.36 -3.80 -0.22
C THR A 152 -0.95 -3.81 -0.80
N GLU A 153 -0.07 -4.68 -0.29
CA GLU A 153 1.27 -4.89 -0.83
C GLU A 153 1.74 -6.33 -0.60
N TYR A 154 2.20 -6.98 -1.68
CA TYR A 154 2.85 -8.28 -1.56
C TYR A 154 3.78 -8.54 -2.75
N GLY A 155 4.60 -9.59 -2.68
CA GLY A 155 5.31 -10.17 -3.82
C GLY A 155 6.45 -9.36 -4.38
N SER A 156 6.99 -8.42 -3.63
CA SER A 156 8.14 -7.60 -4.02
C SER A 156 9.26 -8.46 -4.66
N THR A 157 9.60 -8.17 -5.91
CA THR A 157 10.77 -8.78 -6.57
C THR A 157 11.95 -7.82 -6.51
N THR A 158 13.15 -8.34 -6.33
CA THR A 158 14.37 -7.52 -6.23
C THR A 158 15.32 -7.70 -7.40
N ALA A 159 14.90 -8.43 -8.42
CA ALA A 159 15.73 -8.68 -9.59
C ALA A 159 15.81 -7.49 -10.55
N GLY A 160 17.01 -7.22 -11.05
CA GLY A 160 17.20 -6.37 -12.23
C GLY A 160 16.76 -7.11 -13.51
N ARG A 161 16.69 -6.39 -14.62
CA ARG A 161 16.44 -6.96 -15.94
C ARG A 161 17.76 -7.39 -16.63
N PRO A 162 17.80 -8.52 -17.35
CA PRO A 162 16.79 -9.57 -17.55
C PRO A 162 16.59 -10.47 -16.35
N GLY A 163 17.39 -10.42 -15.38
CA GLY A 163 17.52 -10.98 -14.06
C GLY A 163 16.85 -12.31 -13.75
N LYS A 164 17.45 -13.00 -12.80
CA LYS A 164 16.79 -14.14 -12.15
C LYS A 164 15.69 -13.63 -11.27
N TYR A 165 14.58 -14.38 -11.17
CA TYR A 165 13.60 -14.11 -10.14
C TYR A 165 14.25 -14.20 -8.76
N MET A 166 14.09 -13.16 -7.99
CA MET A 166 14.49 -13.10 -6.58
C MET A 166 13.27 -12.68 -5.78
N ALA A 167 12.82 -13.56 -4.91
CA ALA A 167 11.72 -13.25 -4.02
C ALA A 167 12.09 -12.08 -3.12
N GLY A 168 11.17 -11.13 -3.00
CA GLY A 168 11.18 -10.12 -1.95
C GLY A 168 10.49 -10.64 -0.70
N TRP A 169 9.74 -9.78 -0.02
CA TRP A 169 9.00 -10.12 1.21
C TRP A 169 7.65 -10.80 0.96
N GLY A 170 7.27 -11.02 -0.27
CA GLY A 170 6.18 -11.89 -0.66
C GLY A 170 6.68 -12.78 -1.79
N ASP A 171 6.71 -14.07 -1.59
CA ASP A 171 7.20 -15.00 -2.60
C ASP A 171 6.07 -15.41 -3.52
N LEU A 172 6.17 -15.06 -4.80
CA LEU A 172 5.22 -15.50 -5.83
C LEU A 172 5.09 -17.02 -5.90
N GLY A 173 6.18 -17.74 -5.64
CA GLY A 173 6.18 -19.21 -5.63
C GLY A 173 5.52 -19.81 -4.39
N ARG A 174 5.34 -19.02 -3.33
CA ARG A 174 4.71 -19.44 -2.06
C ARG A 174 3.35 -18.81 -1.85
N ASP A 175 3.12 -17.63 -2.41
CA ASP A 175 1.81 -16.99 -2.38
C ASP A 175 0.99 -17.45 -3.59
N GLU A 176 0.21 -18.48 -3.40
CA GLU A 176 -0.70 -19.04 -4.42
C GLU A 176 -1.88 -18.06 -4.73
N GLY A 177 -1.74 -16.79 -4.43
CA GLY A 177 -2.75 -15.80 -4.67
C GLY A 177 -4.03 -16.04 -3.87
N TRP A 178 -5.14 -16.24 -4.56
CA TRP A 178 -6.47 -16.42 -3.96
C TRP A 178 -6.73 -17.78 -3.37
N LYS A 179 -6.05 -18.80 -3.84
CA LYS A 179 -6.35 -20.18 -3.51
C LYS A 179 -6.18 -20.44 -2.01
N GLY A 180 -7.25 -20.87 -1.36
CA GLY A 180 -7.29 -21.11 0.07
C GLY A 180 -7.23 -19.85 0.94
N ARG A 181 -7.55 -18.67 0.35
CA ARG A 181 -7.50 -17.36 1.03
C ARG A 181 -8.78 -16.57 0.84
N GLU A 182 -9.88 -17.21 1.08
CA GLU A 182 -11.25 -16.69 0.90
C GLU A 182 -11.56 -15.44 1.77
N TRP A 183 -10.74 -15.21 2.79
CA TRP A 183 -10.81 -14.04 3.65
C TRP A 183 -10.29 -12.74 3.00
N ARG A 184 -9.63 -12.83 1.84
CA ARG A 184 -9.16 -11.66 1.07
C ARG A 184 -10.21 -11.21 0.07
N SER A 185 -10.50 -9.91 0.03
CA SER A 185 -11.32 -9.31 -1.02
C SER A 185 -10.50 -8.87 -2.23
N GLY A 186 -9.18 -8.76 -2.10
CA GLY A 186 -8.28 -8.35 -3.15
C GLY A 186 -6.82 -8.40 -2.75
N GLN A 187 -5.94 -8.25 -3.73
CA GLN A 187 -4.51 -8.12 -3.49
C GLN A 187 -3.84 -7.24 -4.54
N ALA A 188 -2.82 -6.49 -4.12
CA ALA A 188 -2.01 -5.65 -4.97
C ALA A 188 -0.52 -5.97 -4.79
N ILE A 189 0.20 -6.01 -5.88
CA ILE A 189 1.64 -6.25 -5.83
C ILE A 189 2.41 -4.98 -5.42
N TRP A 190 3.44 -5.15 -4.62
CA TRP A 190 4.48 -4.15 -4.44
C TRP A 190 5.72 -4.53 -5.26
N CYS A 191 5.99 -3.91 -6.40
CA CYS A 191 5.17 -2.86 -6.97
C CYS A 191 5.18 -2.93 -8.51
N GLY A 192 4.46 -2.02 -9.16
CA GLY A 192 4.40 -1.97 -10.62
C GLY A 192 5.74 -1.62 -11.28
N PHE A 193 6.46 -0.64 -10.73
CA PHE A 193 7.66 -0.07 -11.33
C PHE A 193 8.81 0.00 -10.33
N ASP A 194 10.04 -0.17 -10.83
CA ASP A 194 11.22 0.23 -10.05
C ASP A 194 11.14 1.72 -9.72
N HIS A 195 11.54 2.09 -8.53
CA HIS A 195 11.42 3.46 -8.03
C HIS A 195 12.67 3.91 -7.28
N GLY A 196 12.78 5.19 -7.03
CA GLY A 196 13.79 5.74 -6.13
C GLY A 196 13.64 5.16 -4.73
N SER A 197 14.74 5.00 -4.02
CA SER A 197 14.76 4.43 -2.68
C SER A 197 15.07 5.48 -1.64
N ILE A 198 14.35 5.43 -0.53
CA ILE A 198 14.71 6.17 0.69
C ILE A 198 15.92 5.56 1.42
N PHE A 199 16.40 4.40 0.97
CA PHE A 199 17.55 3.69 1.55
C PHE A 199 18.90 4.15 0.99
N GLY A 200 19.00 5.35 0.46
CA GLY A 200 20.22 5.92 -0.08
C GLY A 200 20.22 6.06 -1.60
N GLU A 201 21.40 5.98 -2.23
CA GLU A 201 21.59 6.23 -3.66
C GLU A 201 21.12 5.09 -4.57
N ASN A 202 20.77 3.95 -4.00
CA ASN A 202 20.36 2.78 -4.77
C ASN A 202 18.90 2.83 -5.16
N MET A 203 18.62 2.47 -6.40
CA MET A 203 17.26 2.29 -6.86
C MET A 203 16.61 1.06 -6.20
N ALA A 204 15.35 1.19 -5.76
CA ALA A 204 14.56 0.06 -5.31
C ALA A 204 14.05 -0.73 -6.52
N ARG A 205 14.65 -1.91 -6.73
CA ARG A 205 14.36 -2.80 -7.88
C ARG A 205 13.18 -3.75 -7.57
N MET A 206 12.11 -3.22 -6.98
CA MET A 206 10.97 -4.01 -6.50
C MET A 206 9.84 -4.12 -7.54
N GLY A 207 9.93 -3.38 -8.64
CA GLY A 207 8.92 -3.36 -9.68
C GLY A 207 8.88 -4.63 -10.54
N ILE A 208 7.71 -4.96 -11.07
CA ILE A 208 7.58 -5.96 -12.14
C ILE A 208 8.03 -5.40 -13.50
N VAL A 209 8.11 -4.07 -13.61
CA VAL A 209 8.64 -3.33 -14.74
C VAL A 209 9.79 -2.47 -14.23
N ASP A 210 10.85 -2.36 -14.99
CA ASP A 210 12.01 -1.57 -14.58
C ASP A 210 11.76 -0.05 -14.69
N TYR A 211 12.73 0.73 -14.23
CA TYR A 211 12.63 2.20 -14.27
C TYR A 211 12.45 2.75 -15.70
N PHE A 212 12.96 2.07 -16.70
CA PHE A 212 12.81 2.45 -18.11
C PHE A 212 11.51 1.94 -18.77
N ARG A 213 10.61 1.35 -17.97
CA ARG A 213 9.33 0.78 -18.41
C ARG A 213 9.46 -0.50 -19.24
N LEU A 214 10.57 -1.24 -19.06
CA LEU A 214 10.78 -2.52 -19.70
C LEU A 214 10.33 -3.65 -18.76
N PRO A 215 9.54 -4.62 -19.26
CA PRO A 215 9.05 -5.74 -18.47
C PRO A 215 10.20 -6.57 -17.89
N LYS A 216 10.07 -6.95 -16.62
CA LYS A 216 10.90 -7.94 -15.96
C LYS A 216 10.23 -9.31 -16.01
N ARG A 217 10.94 -10.35 -15.58
CA ARG A 217 10.43 -11.73 -15.54
C ARG A 217 9.10 -11.85 -14.77
N ALA A 218 8.96 -11.13 -13.66
CA ALA A 218 7.74 -11.13 -12.87
C ALA A 218 6.53 -10.59 -13.63
N TRP A 219 6.70 -9.58 -14.51
CA TRP A 219 5.62 -9.07 -15.34
C TRP A 219 5.03 -10.16 -16.24
N TYR A 220 5.88 -10.97 -16.90
CA TYR A 220 5.43 -12.07 -17.76
C TYR A 220 4.69 -13.14 -16.97
N TRP A 221 5.14 -13.43 -15.74
CA TRP A 221 4.48 -14.37 -14.86
C TRP A 221 3.07 -13.88 -14.49
N TYR A 222 2.93 -12.62 -14.06
CA TYR A 222 1.62 -12.04 -13.71
C TYR A 222 0.69 -11.97 -14.92
N ARG A 223 1.20 -11.58 -16.08
CA ARG A 223 0.44 -11.58 -17.32
C ARG A 223 -0.12 -12.96 -17.66
N ASN A 224 0.68 -13.99 -17.49
CA ASN A 224 0.24 -15.38 -17.73
C ASN A 224 -0.80 -15.82 -16.69
N GLU A 225 -0.54 -15.57 -15.43
CA GLU A 225 -1.39 -16.03 -14.31
C GLU A 225 -2.77 -15.34 -14.31
N TYR A 226 -2.80 -14.02 -14.49
CA TYR A 226 -4.04 -13.26 -14.42
C TYR A 226 -4.67 -12.94 -15.77
N GLY A 227 -3.87 -12.82 -16.82
CA GLY A 227 -4.35 -12.58 -18.17
C GLY A 227 -4.69 -13.85 -18.94
N HIS A 228 -4.32 -15.01 -18.43
CA HIS A 228 -4.42 -16.33 -19.08
C HIS A 228 -3.80 -16.35 -20.49
N GLU A 229 -2.78 -15.52 -20.69
CA GLU A 229 -2.05 -15.44 -21.94
C GLU A 229 -0.78 -16.29 -21.88
N ALA A 230 -0.47 -16.97 -22.99
CA ALA A 230 0.81 -17.67 -23.10
C ALA A 230 1.97 -16.67 -22.91
N PRO A 231 2.96 -16.95 -22.04
CA PRO A 231 4.09 -16.07 -21.89
C PRO A 231 4.83 -15.96 -23.22
N PRO A 232 5.21 -14.75 -23.65
CA PRO A 232 6.14 -14.60 -24.77
C PRO A 232 7.45 -15.31 -24.42
N ALA A 233 8.14 -15.78 -25.44
CA ALA A 233 9.44 -16.41 -25.26
C ALA A 233 10.36 -15.44 -24.46
N TRP A 234 10.90 -15.93 -23.35
CA TRP A 234 11.81 -15.15 -22.53
C TRP A 234 13.11 -14.91 -23.31
N PRO A 235 13.64 -13.68 -23.36
CA PRO A 235 14.94 -13.45 -23.97
C PRO A 235 15.99 -14.32 -23.29
N GLN A 236 16.74 -15.08 -24.07
CA GLN A 236 17.83 -15.87 -23.52
C GLN A 236 18.88 -14.97 -22.91
N GLU A 237 19.54 -15.42 -21.85
CA GLU A 237 20.61 -14.66 -21.19
C GLU A 237 21.66 -14.27 -22.22
N GLY A 238 21.94 -12.96 -22.36
CA GLY A 238 23.02 -12.47 -23.23
C GLY A 238 22.59 -11.55 -24.38
N VAL A 239 21.31 -11.16 -24.48
CA VAL A 239 20.86 -10.13 -25.41
C VAL A 239 20.55 -8.84 -24.66
#